data_2487cd783aeb9b56804c4552f84d3f30
#
_entry.id   2487cd783aeb9b56804c4552f84d3f30
#
_cell.length_a   1.000
_cell.length_b   1.000
_cell.length_c   1.000
_cell.angle_alpha   90.00
_cell.angle_beta   90.00
_cell.angle_gamma   90.00
#
_symmetry.space_group_name_H-M   'P 1'
#
loop_
_entity.id
_entity.type
_entity.pdbx_description
1 polymer ?
#
loop_
_entity_poly.entity_id
_entity_poly.type
_entity_poly.pdbx_seq_one_letter_code
_entity_poly.pdbx_strand_id
1 'polypeptide(L)'
;MMKFLINVGIVVLLLAALAVWVMLPWYAVVGVAVALLLWLFLTKRGQQTLAVSGVGISSLPQRWGASSVIVIGIAGVVGVLVAMLAMGEGFQNTLKQTGSDDTAIILRGGSQAETNSVINRDQVPLISALAGIAKDAGGRAQVSPELSQVINLPTVSDGSDANAQLRGVGAEAWSLRPNVKIVKGRKFGAGLRELIAGQGAAKQFRGLEVGKQIELANQNWTVVGVFAAGDSHDSELWADGEVLASTYQRSSFQSVTVKLAGKDGFKQLKGALAADPRLKLDVQTTHDYYAKQSEGLTKLIKILGTVIGTIMAIGAVFGALNTMYAAVAGRAREIATLRALGFRGVPVVVAVMLETMLLALLGGLIGGLLAWLVFNG
;
A
#
# COMPACT_ATOMS: atom_id res chain seq x y z
N MET A 1 -34.03 -31.72 8.51
CA MET A 1 -33.19 -31.72 7.31
C MET A 1 -33.69 -30.71 6.26
N MET A 2 -34.94 -30.74 5.82
CA MET A 2 -35.49 -29.82 4.79
C MET A 2 -35.44 -28.34 5.17
N LYS A 3 -35.75 -27.90 6.40
CA LYS A 3 -35.60 -26.51 6.87
C LYS A 3 -34.16 -26.03 6.89
N PHE A 4 -33.22 -26.92 7.23
CA PHE A 4 -31.78 -26.62 7.20
C PHE A 4 -31.29 -26.37 5.76
N LEU A 5 -31.66 -27.21 4.80
CA LEU A 5 -31.33 -27.06 3.38
C LEU A 5 -31.94 -25.78 2.78
N ILE A 6 -33.18 -25.43 3.16
CA ILE A 6 -33.81 -24.17 2.73
C ILE A 6 -33.04 -22.97 3.28
N ASN A 7 -32.64 -22.98 4.55
CA ASN A 7 -31.90 -21.90 5.15
C ASN A 7 -30.51 -21.75 4.52
N VAL A 8 -29.81 -22.85 4.25
CA VAL A 8 -28.51 -22.85 3.53
C VAL A 8 -28.71 -22.29 2.11
N GLY A 9 -29.77 -22.71 1.40
CA GLY A 9 -30.09 -22.18 0.08
C GLY A 9 -30.36 -20.67 0.08
N ILE A 10 -31.06 -20.16 1.07
CA ILE A 10 -31.31 -18.72 1.24
C ILE A 10 -29.99 -17.96 1.48
N VAL A 11 -29.11 -18.49 2.34
CA VAL A 11 -27.81 -17.87 2.62
C VAL A 11 -26.94 -17.84 1.36
N VAL A 12 -26.88 -18.94 0.60
CA VAL A 12 -26.14 -19.01 -0.67
C VAL A 12 -26.68 -18.01 -1.69
N LEU A 13 -28.02 -17.91 -1.79
CA LEU A 13 -28.68 -16.93 -2.67
C LEU A 13 -28.39 -15.48 -2.28
N LEU A 14 -28.36 -15.19 -0.97
CA LEU A 14 -28.00 -13.85 -0.46
C LEU A 14 -26.54 -13.50 -0.74
N LEU A 15 -25.63 -14.47 -0.55
CA LEU A 15 -24.20 -14.29 -0.86
C LEU A 15 -23.98 -14.09 -2.36
N ALA A 16 -24.67 -14.85 -3.20
CA ALA A 16 -24.63 -14.66 -4.66
C ALA A 16 -25.19 -13.30 -5.09
N ALA A 17 -26.30 -12.85 -4.50
CA ALA A 17 -26.85 -11.52 -4.76
C ALA A 17 -25.89 -10.39 -4.33
N LEU A 18 -25.23 -10.57 -3.20
CA LEU A 18 -24.21 -9.62 -2.71
C LEU A 18 -22.98 -9.58 -3.63
N ALA A 19 -22.51 -10.74 -4.10
CA ALA A 19 -21.41 -10.83 -5.07
C ALA A 19 -21.77 -10.13 -6.40
N VAL A 20 -22.99 -10.35 -6.91
CA VAL A 20 -23.51 -9.65 -8.10
C VAL A 20 -23.57 -8.15 -7.85
N TRP A 21 -24.06 -7.72 -6.68
CA TRP A 21 -24.14 -6.30 -6.31
C TRP A 21 -22.77 -5.61 -6.30
N VAL A 22 -21.76 -6.26 -5.75
CA VAL A 22 -20.36 -5.74 -5.71
C VAL A 22 -19.75 -5.64 -7.11
N MET A 23 -20.13 -6.52 -8.03
CA MET A 23 -19.68 -6.51 -9.43
C MET A 23 -20.45 -5.54 -10.33
N LEU A 24 -21.57 -4.99 -9.87
CA LEU A 24 -22.34 -4.03 -10.65
C LEU A 24 -21.55 -2.73 -10.88
N PRO A 25 -21.52 -2.23 -12.11
CA PRO A 25 -20.91 -0.94 -12.40
C PRO A 25 -21.66 0.18 -11.66
N TRP A 26 -20.93 1.21 -11.25
CA TRP A 26 -21.46 2.31 -10.43
C TRP A 26 -22.75 2.94 -10.97
N TYR A 27 -22.89 3.04 -12.31
CA TYR A 27 -24.10 3.59 -12.93
C TYR A 27 -25.35 2.70 -12.73
N ALA A 28 -25.18 1.38 -12.64
CA ALA A 28 -26.26 0.46 -12.33
C ALA A 28 -26.72 0.61 -10.87
N VAL A 29 -25.77 0.79 -9.94
CA VAL A 29 -26.07 1.07 -8.52
C VAL A 29 -26.85 2.38 -8.39
N VAL A 30 -26.42 3.43 -9.08
CA VAL A 30 -27.15 4.71 -9.14
C VAL A 30 -28.55 4.52 -9.75
N GLY A 31 -28.68 3.74 -10.83
CA GLY A 31 -29.98 3.42 -11.44
C GLY A 31 -30.94 2.73 -10.47
N VAL A 32 -30.46 1.76 -9.69
CA VAL A 32 -31.27 1.07 -8.66
C VAL A 32 -31.65 2.05 -7.54
N ALA A 33 -30.73 2.91 -7.09
CA ALA A 33 -31.02 3.93 -6.08
C ALA A 33 -32.11 4.92 -6.55
N VAL A 34 -31.99 5.42 -7.79
CA VAL A 34 -33.01 6.30 -8.40
C VAL A 34 -34.35 5.60 -8.53
N ALA A 35 -34.36 4.34 -9.01
CA ALA A 35 -35.60 3.57 -9.11
C ALA A 35 -36.27 3.37 -7.74
N LEU A 36 -35.50 3.12 -6.68
CA LEU A 36 -36.00 2.99 -5.32
C LEU A 36 -36.54 4.32 -4.80
N LEU A 37 -35.88 5.45 -5.05
CA LEU A 37 -36.34 6.76 -4.70
C LEU A 37 -37.65 7.08 -5.43
N LEU A 38 -37.72 6.85 -6.73
CA LEU A 38 -38.96 7.05 -7.51
C LEU A 38 -40.12 6.21 -6.96
N TRP A 39 -39.82 4.93 -6.64
CA TRP A 39 -40.83 4.05 -6.03
C TRP A 39 -41.31 4.57 -4.67
N LEU A 40 -40.38 5.07 -3.82
CA LEU A 40 -40.70 5.62 -2.50
C LEU A 40 -41.59 6.85 -2.58
N PHE A 41 -41.36 7.76 -3.53
CA PHE A 41 -42.11 9.02 -3.63
C PHE A 41 -43.38 8.94 -4.50
N LEU A 42 -43.35 8.12 -5.56
CA LEU A 42 -44.45 8.10 -6.55
C LEU A 42 -45.52 7.05 -6.27
N THR A 43 -45.23 6.04 -5.43
CA THR A 43 -46.21 4.98 -5.16
C THR A 43 -46.85 5.12 -3.78
N LYS A 44 -48.14 4.75 -3.66
CA LYS A 44 -48.83 4.69 -2.37
C LYS A 44 -48.12 3.78 -1.36
N ARG A 45 -47.51 2.68 -1.84
CA ARG A 45 -46.74 1.76 -0.98
C ARG A 45 -45.41 2.37 -0.53
N GLY A 46 -44.75 3.12 -1.39
CA GLY A 46 -43.56 3.87 -1.07
C GLY A 46 -43.81 4.93 0.00
N GLN A 47 -44.86 5.72 -0.15
CA GLN A 47 -45.28 6.73 0.84
C GLN A 47 -45.64 6.11 2.20
N GLN A 48 -46.30 4.94 2.21
CA GLN A 48 -46.49 4.17 3.45
C GLN A 48 -45.18 3.73 4.07
N THR A 49 -44.22 3.30 3.25
CA THR A 49 -42.88 2.93 3.70
C THR A 49 -42.15 4.10 4.35
N LEU A 50 -42.21 5.30 3.73
CA LEU A 50 -41.59 6.51 4.29
C LEU A 50 -42.22 6.89 5.64
N ALA A 51 -43.54 6.80 5.78
CA ALA A 51 -44.21 7.06 7.04
C ALA A 51 -43.80 6.09 8.15
N VAL A 52 -43.72 4.79 7.84
CA VAL A 52 -43.25 3.75 8.80
C VAL A 52 -41.77 3.94 9.12
N SER A 53 -40.91 4.27 8.12
CA SER A 53 -39.50 4.56 8.31
C SER A 53 -39.27 5.78 9.21
N GLY A 54 -40.09 6.83 9.06
CA GLY A 54 -40.05 8.02 9.93
C GLY A 54 -40.24 7.67 11.39
N VAL A 55 -41.22 6.81 11.72
CA VAL A 55 -41.44 6.27 13.07
C VAL A 55 -40.26 5.42 13.51
N GLY A 56 -39.71 4.59 12.61
CA GLY A 56 -38.52 3.75 12.91
C GLY A 56 -37.30 4.59 13.26
N ILE A 57 -37.00 5.60 12.44
CA ILE A 57 -35.83 6.47 12.64
C ILE A 57 -35.99 7.31 13.92
N SER A 58 -37.15 7.85 14.20
CA SER A 58 -37.37 8.63 15.43
C SER A 58 -37.28 7.80 16.71
N SER A 59 -37.42 6.48 16.63
CA SER A 59 -37.21 5.53 17.75
C SER A 59 -35.77 5.05 17.92
N LEU A 60 -34.85 5.36 17.00
CA LEU A 60 -33.44 4.95 17.10
C LEU A 60 -32.74 5.41 18.39
N PRO A 61 -32.92 6.66 18.85
CA PRO A 61 -32.32 7.09 20.12
C PRO A 61 -32.75 6.25 21.32
N GLN A 62 -33.97 5.71 21.32
CA GLN A 62 -34.49 4.87 22.41
C GLN A 62 -33.87 3.47 22.40
N ARG A 63 -33.19 3.08 21.28
CA ARG A 63 -32.54 1.78 21.08
C ARG A 63 -31.04 1.93 20.81
N TRP A 64 -30.47 2.98 21.35
CA TRP A 64 -29.05 3.30 21.13
C TRP A 64 -28.12 2.09 21.30
N GLY A 65 -28.35 1.22 22.30
CA GLY A 65 -27.52 0.04 22.54
C GLY A 65 -27.51 -0.96 21.38
N ALA A 66 -28.67 -1.25 20.79
CA ALA A 66 -28.74 -2.17 19.64
C ALA A 66 -28.23 -1.53 18.33
N SER A 67 -28.53 -0.25 18.14
CA SER A 67 -28.14 0.50 16.93
C SER A 67 -26.63 0.74 16.90
N SER A 68 -26.00 1.03 18.06
CA SER A 68 -24.56 1.27 18.14
C SER A 68 -23.75 0.02 17.80
N VAL A 69 -24.22 -1.18 18.14
CA VAL A 69 -23.54 -2.44 17.78
C VAL A 69 -23.40 -2.58 16.26
N ILE A 70 -24.46 -2.24 15.51
CA ILE A 70 -24.45 -2.28 14.04
C ILE A 70 -23.46 -1.23 13.51
N VAL A 71 -23.56 0.01 13.99
CA VAL A 71 -22.69 1.11 13.55
C VAL A 71 -21.22 0.82 13.84
N ILE A 72 -20.88 0.39 15.07
CA ILE A 72 -19.51 0.07 15.46
C ILE A 72 -18.99 -1.14 14.68
N GLY A 73 -19.80 -2.19 14.50
CA GLY A 73 -19.42 -3.38 13.75
C GLY A 73 -19.07 -3.04 12.29
N ILE A 74 -19.93 -2.27 11.61
CA ILE A 74 -19.69 -1.85 10.23
C ILE A 74 -18.52 -0.85 10.14
N ALA A 75 -18.42 0.08 11.10
CA ALA A 75 -17.29 1.02 11.15
C ALA A 75 -15.95 0.28 11.29
N GLY A 76 -15.89 -0.74 12.13
CA GLY A 76 -14.70 -1.59 12.27
C GLY A 76 -14.33 -2.30 10.98
N VAL A 77 -15.30 -2.93 10.31
CA VAL A 77 -15.07 -3.63 9.02
C VAL A 77 -14.56 -2.66 7.96
N VAL A 78 -15.28 -1.55 7.75
CA VAL A 78 -14.91 -0.55 6.74
C VAL A 78 -13.57 0.10 7.07
N GLY A 79 -13.34 0.45 8.35
CA GLY A 79 -12.09 1.05 8.80
C GLY A 79 -10.89 0.17 8.52
N VAL A 80 -10.93 -1.12 8.89
CA VAL A 80 -9.84 -2.06 8.63
C VAL A 80 -9.63 -2.26 7.12
N LEU A 81 -10.70 -2.41 6.35
CA LEU A 81 -10.60 -2.64 4.90
C LEU A 81 -9.99 -1.43 4.19
N VAL A 82 -10.45 -0.21 4.50
CA VAL A 82 -9.91 1.03 3.95
C VAL A 82 -8.45 1.22 4.38
N ALA A 83 -8.11 0.94 5.65
CA ALA A 83 -6.75 1.01 6.16
C ALA A 83 -5.80 0.08 5.40
N MET A 84 -6.17 -1.17 5.20
CA MET A 84 -5.35 -2.13 4.44
C MET A 84 -5.17 -1.73 2.98
N LEU A 85 -6.23 -1.23 2.33
CA LEU A 85 -6.15 -0.76 0.95
C LEU A 85 -5.29 0.51 0.83
N ALA A 86 -5.45 1.46 1.75
CA ALA A 86 -4.67 2.69 1.81
C ALA A 86 -3.17 2.40 2.04
N MET A 87 -2.85 1.45 2.95
CA MET A 87 -1.47 1.02 3.19
C MET A 87 -0.84 0.41 1.92
N GLY A 88 -1.58 -0.44 1.20
CA GLY A 88 -1.11 -1.03 -0.06
C GLY A 88 -0.89 0.01 -1.16
N GLU A 89 -1.79 0.98 -1.28
CA GLU A 89 -1.69 2.06 -2.26
C GLU A 89 -0.56 3.03 -1.92
N GLY A 90 -0.42 3.41 -0.63
CA GLY A 90 0.67 4.27 -0.16
C GLY A 90 2.04 3.64 -0.43
N PHE A 91 2.21 2.35 -0.13
CA PHE A 91 3.44 1.62 -0.43
C PHE A 91 3.73 1.58 -1.93
N GLN A 92 2.73 1.29 -2.77
CA GLN A 92 2.88 1.27 -4.22
C GLN A 92 3.26 2.65 -4.77
N ASN A 93 2.64 3.72 -4.26
CA ASN A 93 2.93 5.08 -4.72
C ASN A 93 4.35 5.52 -4.35
N THR A 94 4.81 5.21 -3.13
CA THR A 94 6.19 5.50 -2.71
C THR A 94 7.20 4.80 -3.61
N LEU A 95 6.99 3.54 -3.94
CA LEU A 95 7.91 2.79 -4.80
C LEU A 95 7.82 3.21 -6.27
N LYS A 96 6.65 3.57 -6.79
CA LYS A 96 6.49 4.12 -8.14
C LYS A 96 7.14 5.51 -8.30
N GLN A 97 7.23 6.30 -7.24
CA GLN A 97 7.94 7.57 -7.24
C GLN A 97 9.46 7.39 -7.16
N THR A 98 9.91 6.17 -6.76
CA THR A 98 11.34 5.84 -6.73
C THR A 98 11.82 5.49 -8.13
N GLY A 99 12.96 6.07 -8.50
CA GLY A 99 13.54 5.86 -9.81
C GLY A 99 12.99 6.80 -10.88
N SER A 100 13.44 6.59 -12.10
CA SER A 100 13.15 7.44 -13.25
C SER A 100 13.25 6.61 -14.55
N ASP A 101 12.55 7.04 -15.59
CA ASP A 101 12.65 6.43 -16.92
C ASP A 101 13.92 6.84 -17.67
N ASP A 102 14.65 7.84 -17.18
CA ASP A 102 15.89 8.31 -17.74
C ASP A 102 17.15 7.70 -17.09
N THR A 103 16.94 6.82 -16.11
CA THR A 103 17.98 5.99 -15.49
C THR A 103 17.61 4.51 -15.60
N ALA A 104 18.63 3.65 -15.70
CA ALA A 104 18.45 2.22 -15.74
C ALA A 104 19.33 1.53 -14.69
N ILE A 105 18.83 0.44 -14.15
CA ILE A 105 19.57 -0.47 -13.27
C ILE A 105 19.94 -1.73 -14.04
N ILE A 106 21.18 -2.12 -13.95
CA ILE A 106 21.74 -3.33 -14.53
C ILE A 106 21.98 -4.31 -13.39
N LEU A 107 21.48 -5.52 -13.55
CA LEU A 107 21.62 -6.63 -12.61
C LEU A 107 22.17 -7.87 -13.33
N ARG A 108 22.62 -8.85 -12.58
CA ARG A 108 22.94 -10.17 -13.13
C ARG A 108 21.70 -10.76 -13.79
N GLY A 109 21.87 -11.40 -14.95
CA GLY A 109 20.77 -12.05 -15.69
C GLY A 109 19.98 -13.02 -14.83
N GLY A 110 18.65 -12.84 -14.84
CA GLY A 110 17.72 -13.61 -14.02
C GLY A 110 17.57 -13.13 -12.56
N SER A 111 18.32 -12.11 -12.12
CA SER A 111 18.16 -11.53 -10.76
C SER A 111 16.96 -10.58 -10.73
N GLN A 112 16.10 -10.77 -9.74
CA GLN A 112 14.92 -9.91 -9.53
C GLN A 112 15.17 -8.78 -8.54
N ALA A 113 16.23 -8.88 -7.72
CA ALA A 113 16.60 -7.90 -6.71
C ALA A 113 18.11 -7.71 -6.66
N GLU A 114 18.58 -6.54 -6.23
CA GLU A 114 20.00 -6.22 -6.02
C GLU A 114 20.68 -7.22 -5.10
N THR A 115 20.00 -7.63 -4.03
CA THR A 115 20.51 -8.57 -3.02
C THR A 115 20.95 -9.93 -3.60
N ASN A 116 20.34 -10.35 -4.71
CA ASN A 116 20.59 -11.62 -5.38
C ASN A 116 21.45 -11.45 -6.64
N SER A 117 21.93 -10.25 -6.90
CA SER A 117 22.73 -9.90 -8.08
C SER A 117 24.22 -9.78 -7.72
N VAL A 118 25.06 -10.21 -8.64
CA VAL A 118 26.52 -10.09 -8.54
C VAL A 118 27.04 -9.64 -9.89
N ILE A 119 27.71 -8.49 -9.91
CA ILE A 119 28.39 -7.90 -11.07
C ILE A 119 29.86 -7.76 -10.71
N ASN A 120 30.71 -8.43 -11.44
CA ASN A 120 32.15 -8.40 -11.17
C ASN A 120 32.74 -7.02 -11.54
N ARG A 121 33.82 -6.66 -10.85
CA ARG A 121 34.50 -5.36 -11.06
C ARG A 121 35.00 -5.16 -12.49
N ASP A 122 35.47 -6.23 -13.12
CA ASP A 122 35.95 -6.23 -14.52
C ASP A 122 34.83 -6.00 -15.56
N GLN A 123 33.58 -6.24 -15.18
CA GLN A 123 32.42 -5.95 -16.04
C GLN A 123 32.05 -4.45 -16.06
N VAL A 124 32.38 -3.69 -15.01
CA VAL A 124 32.02 -2.26 -14.93
C VAL A 124 32.59 -1.42 -16.07
N PRO A 125 33.89 -1.53 -16.45
CA PRO A 125 34.41 -0.84 -17.61
C PRO A 125 33.73 -1.25 -18.92
N LEU A 126 33.40 -2.54 -19.08
CA LEU A 126 32.67 -3.02 -20.26
C LEU A 126 31.27 -2.39 -20.33
N ILE A 127 30.54 -2.35 -19.20
CA ILE A 127 29.23 -1.69 -19.11
C ILE A 127 29.38 -0.19 -19.48
N SER A 128 30.38 0.51 -18.93
CA SER A 128 30.59 1.92 -19.17
C SER A 128 30.85 2.29 -20.62
N ALA A 129 31.33 1.32 -21.43
CA ALA A 129 31.59 1.48 -22.86
C ALA A 129 30.36 1.21 -23.74
N LEU A 130 29.24 0.71 -23.20
CA LEU A 130 28.07 0.34 -23.98
C LEU A 130 27.34 1.55 -24.56
N ALA A 131 26.75 1.34 -25.73
CA ALA A 131 25.84 2.30 -26.33
C ALA A 131 24.59 2.50 -25.47
N GLY A 132 23.99 3.71 -25.53
CA GLY A 132 22.78 4.02 -24.78
C GLY A 132 23.03 4.60 -23.39
N ILE A 133 24.27 4.68 -22.90
CA ILE A 133 24.66 5.33 -21.65
C ILE A 133 25.05 6.78 -21.92
N ALA A 134 24.48 7.70 -21.15
CA ALA A 134 24.80 9.12 -21.22
C ALA A 134 26.22 9.38 -20.73
N LYS A 135 26.87 10.40 -21.31
CA LYS A 135 28.18 10.89 -20.91
C LYS A 135 28.07 12.28 -20.30
N ASP A 136 28.90 12.57 -19.32
CA ASP A 136 29.02 13.91 -18.76
C ASP A 136 29.72 14.88 -19.76
N ALA A 137 29.83 16.17 -19.38
CA ALA A 137 30.51 17.17 -20.19
C ALA A 137 32.00 16.87 -20.44
N GLY A 138 32.60 16.02 -19.63
CA GLY A 138 33.97 15.51 -19.79
C GLY A 138 34.09 14.24 -20.62
N GLY A 139 32.99 13.73 -21.20
CA GLY A 139 32.95 12.51 -21.98
C GLY A 139 32.98 11.21 -21.16
N ARG A 140 32.88 11.26 -19.83
CA ARG A 140 32.84 10.10 -18.95
C ARG A 140 31.41 9.54 -18.89
N ALA A 141 31.28 8.23 -18.96
CA ALA A 141 29.98 7.56 -18.82
C ALA A 141 29.40 7.79 -17.41
N GLN A 142 28.13 8.17 -17.34
CA GLN A 142 27.42 8.34 -16.09
C GLN A 142 26.95 6.96 -15.56
N VAL A 143 27.83 6.31 -14.81
CA VAL A 143 27.68 4.95 -14.32
C VAL A 143 28.02 4.90 -12.83
N SER A 144 27.12 4.37 -12.02
CA SER A 144 27.30 4.18 -10.57
C SER A 144 27.24 2.68 -10.24
N PRO A 145 28.39 2.00 -10.07
CA PRO A 145 28.40 0.66 -9.47
C PRO A 145 28.05 0.77 -7.99
N GLU A 146 27.13 -0.06 -7.53
CA GLU A 146 26.55 0.05 -6.20
C GLU A 146 26.59 -1.26 -5.43
N LEU A 147 26.82 -1.13 -4.13
CA LEU A 147 26.73 -2.20 -3.15
C LEU A 147 25.41 -2.05 -2.38
N SER A 148 24.75 -3.16 -2.12
CA SER A 148 23.55 -3.21 -1.28
C SER A 148 23.79 -4.23 -0.16
N GLN A 149 23.86 -3.74 1.07
CA GLN A 149 24.08 -4.56 2.25
C GLN A 149 22.94 -4.37 3.23
N VAL A 150 22.34 -5.47 3.70
CA VAL A 150 21.37 -5.42 4.80
C VAL A 150 22.12 -5.47 6.12
N ILE A 151 21.82 -4.54 7.00
CA ILE A 151 22.37 -4.44 8.35
C ILE A 151 21.24 -4.44 9.38
N ASN A 152 21.53 -4.80 10.62
CA ASN A 152 20.59 -4.74 11.72
C ASN A 152 20.89 -3.53 12.60
N LEU A 153 19.86 -2.74 12.87
CA LEU A 153 19.95 -1.57 13.74
C LEU A 153 18.78 -1.57 14.73
N PRO A 154 19.00 -1.07 15.97
CA PRO A 154 17.94 -0.97 16.97
C PRO A 154 16.93 0.11 16.58
N THR A 155 15.64 -0.20 16.66
CA THR A 155 14.55 0.74 16.38
C THR A 155 14.37 1.76 17.50
N VAL A 156 13.82 2.93 17.15
CA VAL A 156 13.47 3.97 18.15
C VAL A 156 12.28 3.54 18.99
N SER A 157 11.33 2.79 18.42
CA SER A 157 10.05 2.44 19.05
C SER A 157 10.21 1.57 20.29
N ASP A 158 10.90 0.45 20.17
CA ASP A 158 11.01 -0.57 21.23
C ASP A 158 12.44 -1.06 21.47
N GLY A 159 13.40 -0.61 20.66
CA GLY A 159 14.78 -1.02 20.73
C GLY A 159 15.08 -2.42 20.16
N SER A 160 14.09 -3.07 19.52
CA SER A 160 14.31 -4.32 18.81
C SER A 160 15.14 -4.09 17.55
N ASP A 161 15.94 -5.10 17.17
CA ASP A 161 16.72 -5.03 15.94
C ASP A 161 15.82 -5.19 14.72
N ALA A 162 15.98 -4.30 13.76
CA ALA A 162 15.30 -4.39 12.48
C ALA A 162 16.28 -4.16 11.31
N ASN A 163 15.93 -4.70 10.16
CA ASN A 163 16.74 -4.61 8.95
C ASN A 163 16.72 -3.18 8.40
N ALA A 164 17.91 -2.65 8.11
CA ALA A 164 18.14 -1.42 7.38
C ALA A 164 19.00 -1.70 6.14
N GLN A 165 18.72 -1.02 5.04
CA GLN A 165 19.53 -1.13 3.84
C GLN A 165 20.67 -0.11 3.88
N LEU A 166 21.90 -0.58 3.77
CA LEU A 166 23.10 0.22 3.63
C LEU A 166 23.59 0.14 2.18
N ARG A 167 23.57 1.27 1.48
CA ARG A 167 24.00 1.37 0.10
C ARG A 167 25.38 1.97 0.02
N GLY A 168 26.30 1.27 -0.63
CA GLY A 168 27.63 1.77 -1.01
C GLY A 168 27.57 2.39 -2.39
N VAL A 169 27.87 3.68 -2.51
CA VAL A 169 27.81 4.42 -3.76
C VAL A 169 29.08 5.20 -4.03
N GLY A 170 29.34 5.50 -5.30
CA GLY A 170 30.41 6.40 -5.74
C GLY A 170 29.91 7.83 -5.97
N ALA A 171 30.80 8.67 -6.48
CA ALA A 171 30.53 10.09 -6.76
C ALA A 171 29.40 10.26 -7.79
N GLU A 172 29.29 9.38 -8.76
CA GLU A 172 28.28 9.47 -9.84
C GLU A 172 26.85 9.23 -9.37
N ALA A 173 26.66 8.57 -8.22
CA ALA A 173 25.32 8.33 -7.68
C ALA A 173 24.51 9.60 -7.43
N TRP A 174 25.19 10.71 -7.13
CA TRP A 174 24.55 12.01 -6.88
C TRP A 174 23.98 12.67 -8.15
N SER A 175 24.66 12.51 -9.28
CA SER A 175 24.21 12.99 -10.58
C SER A 175 23.04 12.16 -11.12
N LEU A 176 22.99 10.89 -10.78
CA LEU A 176 21.93 9.95 -11.17
C LEU A 176 20.65 10.14 -10.35
N ARG A 177 20.76 10.71 -9.14
CA ARG A 177 19.62 10.93 -8.21
C ARG A 177 19.56 12.39 -7.75
N PRO A 178 19.17 13.34 -8.63
CA PRO A 178 19.14 14.77 -8.32
C PRO A 178 18.11 15.15 -7.25
N ASN A 179 17.15 14.28 -6.97
CA ASN A 179 16.16 14.43 -5.90
C ASN A 179 16.78 14.25 -4.50
N VAL A 180 17.91 13.57 -4.37
CA VAL A 180 18.59 13.35 -3.08
C VAL A 180 19.27 14.64 -2.62
N LYS A 181 18.77 15.21 -1.53
CA LYS A 181 19.26 16.48 -0.94
C LYS A 181 19.70 16.27 0.50
N ILE A 182 20.85 16.82 0.87
CA ILE A 182 21.27 16.84 2.27
C ILE A 182 20.42 17.86 3.04
N VAL A 183 19.71 17.37 4.07
CA VAL A 183 18.86 18.22 4.92
C VAL A 183 19.53 18.58 6.24
N LYS A 184 20.52 17.79 6.69
CA LYS A 184 21.30 18.07 7.89
C LYS A 184 22.72 17.52 7.74
N GLY A 185 23.71 18.24 8.21
CA GLY A 185 25.11 17.83 8.12
C GLY A 185 25.71 18.01 6.71
N ARG A 186 26.48 17.02 6.25
CA ARG A 186 27.19 17.03 4.96
C ARG A 186 27.17 15.66 4.28
N LYS A 187 27.60 15.59 3.04
CA LYS A 187 27.90 14.33 2.35
C LYS A 187 29.10 13.64 3.01
N PHE A 188 29.14 12.31 2.93
CA PHE A 188 30.32 11.53 3.36
C PHE A 188 31.52 11.82 2.44
N GLY A 189 32.73 11.71 3.02
CA GLY A 189 33.97 11.83 2.29
C GLY A 189 34.38 10.52 1.62
N ALA A 190 34.98 10.60 0.43
CA ALA A 190 35.52 9.43 -0.24
C ALA A 190 36.65 8.79 0.57
N GLY A 191 36.65 7.48 0.68
CA GLY A 191 37.66 6.71 1.43
C GLY A 191 37.52 6.77 2.95
N LEU A 192 36.47 7.40 3.49
CA LEU A 192 36.24 7.53 4.93
C LEU A 192 35.09 6.61 5.39
N ARG A 193 35.17 6.13 6.64
CA ARG A 193 34.09 5.40 7.30
C ARG A 193 33.03 6.38 7.82
N GLU A 194 32.43 7.06 6.87
CA GLU A 194 31.35 7.99 7.09
C GLU A 194 30.09 7.51 6.37
N LEU A 195 28.95 7.77 6.97
CA LEU A 195 27.68 7.46 6.37
C LEU A 195 26.68 8.61 6.55
N ILE A 196 25.68 8.62 5.70
CA ILE A 196 24.52 9.48 5.81
C ILE A 196 23.26 8.64 5.90
N ALA A 197 22.28 9.09 6.65
CA ALA A 197 21.02 8.41 6.80
C ALA A 197 19.91 9.11 6.01
N GLY A 198 19.06 8.35 5.35
CA GLY A 198 17.80 8.87 4.83
C GLY A 198 16.90 9.36 5.97
N GLN A 199 16.07 10.34 5.72
CA GLN A 199 15.21 10.95 6.72
C GLN A 199 14.26 9.93 7.38
N GLY A 200 13.79 8.94 6.65
CA GLY A 200 12.98 7.83 7.15
C GLY A 200 13.80 6.92 8.07
N ALA A 201 14.99 6.51 7.64
CA ALA A 201 15.90 5.71 8.45
C ALA A 201 16.29 6.42 9.76
N ALA A 202 16.60 7.71 9.69
CA ALA A 202 16.97 8.51 10.87
C ALA A 202 15.83 8.65 11.90
N LYS A 203 14.57 8.55 11.47
CA LYS A 203 13.39 8.52 12.36
C LYS A 203 13.13 7.13 12.94
N GLN A 204 13.47 6.08 12.21
CA GLN A 204 13.17 4.70 12.56
C GLN A 204 14.21 4.06 13.48
N PHE A 205 15.50 4.35 13.26
CA PHE A 205 16.61 3.69 13.94
C PHE A 205 17.35 4.61 14.91
N ARG A 206 17.84 4.03 16.02
CA ARG A 206 18.65 4.75 17.02
C ARG A 206 20.08 4.94 16.53
N GLY A 207 20.74 5.98 17.01
CA GLY A 207 22.16 6.22 16.75
C GLY A 207 22.47 6.86 15.39
N LEU A 208 21.46 7.24 14.61
CA LEU A 208 21.64 7.86 13.30
C LEU A 208 21.61 9.40 13.32
N GLU A 209 21.82 10.01 14.49
CA GLU A 209 21.98 11.45 14.63
C GLU A 209 23.37 11.89 14.12
N VAL A 210 23.43 13.04 13.46
CA VAL A 210 24.71 13.60 12.93
C VAL A 210 25.73 13.77 14.07
N GLY A 211 26.92 13.23 13.86
CA GLY A 211 28.02 13.22 14.83
C GLY A 211 28.09 11.95 15.69
N LYS A 212 27.08 11.08 15.66
CA LYS A 212 27.11 9.79 16.37
C LYS A 212 27.95 8.77 15.60
N GLN A 213 28.45 7.79 16.34
CA GLN A 213 29.13 6.63 15.79
C GLN A 213 28.24 5.40 15.98
N ILE A 214 28.18 4.57 14.95
CA ILE A 214 27.57 3.25 14.97
C ILE A 214 28.61 2.20 14.59
N GLU A 215 28.49 1.00 15.12
CA GLU A 215 29.35 -0.11 14.82
C GLU A 215 28.76 -0.96 13.70
N LEU A 216 29.51 -1.10 12.61
CA LEU A 216 29.14 -1.95 11.46
C LEU A 216 30.31 -2.88 11.14
N ALA A 217 30.08 -4.19 11.12
CA ALA A 217 31.10 -5.21 10.88
C ALA A 217 32.36 -5.01 11.75
N ASN A 218 32.17 -4.78 13.04
CA ASN A 218 33.23 -4.52 14.04
C ASN A 218 34.09 -3.28 13.74
N GLN A 219 33.54 -2.30 13.04
CA GLN A 219 34.20 -1.04 12.71
C GLN A 219 33.28 0.14 13.02
N ASN A 220 33.88 1.20 13.57
CA ASN A 220 33.16 2.43 13.89
C ASN A 220 32.94 3.29 12.63
N TRP A 221 31.69 3.65 12.40
CA TRP A 221 31.25 4.53 11.31
C TRP A 221 30.63 5.78 11.90
N THR A 222 30.98 6.93 11.34
CA THR A 222 30.44 8.22 11.78
C THR A 222 29.26 8.65 10.91
N VAL A 223 28.14 8.95 11.51
CA VAL A 223 27.00 9.57 10.81
C VAL A 223 27.30 11.06 10.58
N VAL A 224 27.49 11.48 9.33
CA VAL A 224 27.88 12.85 9.00
C VAL A 224 26.78 13.70 8.41
N GLY A 225 25.65 13.07 8.05
CA GLY A 225 24.53 13.81 7.49
C GLY A 225 23.23 13.01 7.45
N VAL A 226 22.16 13.74 7.18
CA VAL A 226 20.83 13.20 6.88
C VAL A 226 20.40 13.75 5.52
N PHE A 227 19.84 12.90 4.68
CA PHE A 227 19.32 13.28 3.37
C PHE A 227 17.83 13.01 3.26
N ALA A 228 17.17 13.69 2.34
CA ALA A 228 15.81 13.43 1.90
C ALA A 228 15.79 13.27 0.39
N ALA A 229 15.09 12.25 -0.09
CA ALA A 229 14.87 11.95 -1.49
C ALA A 229 13.39 12.09 -1.88
N GLY A 230 12.47 11.92 -0.92
CA GLY A 230 11.04 11.89 -1.14
C GLY A 230 10.57 10.57 -1.75
N ASP A 231 11.38 9.51 -1.67
CA ASP A 231 11.12 8.19 -2.23
C ASP A 231 11.66 7.07 -1.31
N SER A 232 11.77 5.84 -1.79
CA SER A 232 12.21 4.70 -0.97
C SER A 232 13.63 4.84 -0.43
N HIS A 233 14.49 5.66 -1.04
CA HIS A 233 15.84 5.92 -0.53
C HIS A 233 15.84 6.64 0.82
N ASP A 234 14.75 7.28 1.21
CA ASP A 234 14.62 7.88 2.56
C ASP A 234 14.75 6.85 3.68
N SER A 235 14.55 5.56 3.40
CA SER A 235 14.71 4.46 4.36
C SER A 235 16.10 3.80 4.31
N GLU A 236 17.03 4.30 3.51
CA GLU A 236 18.38 3.76 3.34
C GLU A 236 19.43 4.55 4.12
N LEU A 237 20.58 3.89 4.35
CA LEU A 237 21.84 4.54 4.72
C LEU A 237 22.78 4.51 3.51
N TRP A 238 23.51 5.59 3.27
CA TRP A 238 24.47 5.66 2.18
C TRP A 238 25.89 5.91 2.70
N ALA A 239 26.85 5.23 2.08
CA ALA A 239 28.26 5.33 2.40
C ALA A 239 29.12 5.21 1.15
N ASP A 240 30.42 5.45 1.28
CA ASP A 240 31.39 5.20 0.20
C ASP A 240 31.41 3.72 -0.18
N GLY A 241 31.21 3.42 -1.47
CA GLY A 241 31.10 2.06 -1.98
C GLY A 241 32.39 1.24 -1.83
N GLU A 242 33.57 1.85 -1.97
CA GLU A 242 34.84 1.15 -1.84
C GLU A 242 35.17 0.86 -0.37
N VAL A 243 34.88 1.78 0.54
CA VAL A 243 35.04 1.57 1.97
C VAL A 243 34.08 0.49 2.45
N LEU A 244 32.84 0.50 1.96
CA LEU A 244 31.86 -0.51 2.28
C LEU A 244 32.27 -1.89 1.74
N ALA A 245 32.76 -1.96 0.49
CA ALA A 245 33.27 -3.17 -0.12
C ALA A 245 34.41 -3.81 0.72
N SER A 246 35.36 -2.98 1.14
CA SER A 246 36.47 -3.39 2.00
C SER A 246 35.96 -3.90 3.36
N THR A 247 35.04 -3.17 4.00
CA THR A 247 34.50 -3.52 5.31
C THR A 247 33.76 -4.86 5.30
N TYR A 248 32.98 -5.14 4.28
CA TYR A 248 32.20 -6.38 4.15
C TYR A 248 32.86 -7.42 3.26
N GLN A 249 34.17 -7.21 2.90
CA GLN A 249 34.98 -8.12 2.06
C GLN A 249 34.29 -8.49 0.75
N ARG A 250 33.64 -7.48 0.10
CA ARG A 250 32.94 -7.66 -1.17
C ARG A 250 33.85 -7.35 -2.35
N SER A 251 34.04 -8.33 -3.24
CA SER A 251 34.82 -8.20 -4.47
C SER A 251 34.00 -7.78 -5.69
N SER A 252 32.69 -7.68 -5.54
CA SER A 252 31.72 -7.43 -6.62
C SER A 252 30.69 -6.40 -6.19
N PHE A 253 29.96 -5.85 -7.16
CA PHE A 253 28.82 -4.98 -6.95
C PHE A 253 27.50 -5.76 -7.06
N GLN A 254 26.42 -5.27 -6.49
CA GLN A 254 25.09 -5.85 -6.62
C GLN A 254 24.34 -5.27 -7.80
N SER A 255 24.56 -4.01 -8.12
CA SER A 255 23.91 -3.35 -9.26
C SER A 255 24.85 -2.32 -9.90
N VAL A 256 24.53 -1.95 -11.12
CA VAL A 256 25.13 -0.79 -11.79
C VAL A 256 24.00 0.09 -12.28
N THR A 257 23.88 1.28 -11.69
CA THR A 257 22.91 2.29 -12.14
C THR A 257 23.55 3.19 -13.17
N VAL A 258 22.83 3.48 -14.26
CA VAL A 258 23.34 4.28 -15.39
C VAL A 258 22.33 5.34 -15.79
N LYS A 259 22.81 6.48 -16.33
CA LYS A 259 21.99 7.47 -17.01
C LYS A 259 21.80 7.05 -18.46
N LEU A 260 20.57 7.16 -18.97
CA LEU A 260 20.26 6.82 -20.34
C LEU A 260 20.51 8.01 -21.30
N ALA A 261 21.04 7.72 -22.48
CA ALA A 261 21.33 8.69 -23.52
C ALA A 261 20.07 9.02 -24.35
N GLY A 262 19.18 9.83 -23.80
CA GLY A 262 17.95 10.25 -24.46
C GLY A 262 16.90 9.12 -24.56
N LYS A 263 15.88 9.36 -25.41
CA LYS A 263 14.67 8.49 -25.48
C LYS A 263 14.95 7.06 -25.95
N ASP A 264 15.92 6.86 -26.84
CA ASP A 264 16.29 5.54 -27.37
C ASP A 264 17.41 4.85 -26.57
N GLY A 265 17.95 5.53 -25.54
CA GLY A 265 19.08 5.02 -24.76
C GLY A 265 18.80 3.65 -24.13
N PHE A 266 17.61 3.44 -23.60
CA PHE A 266 17.22 2.15 -23.02
C PHE A 266 17.24 1.02 -24.05
N LYS A 267 16.69 1.25 -25.24
CA LYS A 267 16.66 0.25 -26.32
C LYS A 267 18.06 -0.07 -26.81
N GLN A 268 18.91 0.94 -26.98
CA GLN A 268 20.30 0.78 -27.37
C GLN A 268 21.09 0.00 -26.33
N LEU A 269 20.97 0.35 -25.05
CA LEU A 269 21.66 -0.34 -23.94
C LEU A 269 21.22 -1.79 -23.83
N LYS A 270 19.91 -2.06 -23.92
CA LYS A 270 19.37 -3.42 -23.89
C LYS A 270 19.88 -4.27 -25.06
N GLY A 271 19.93 -3.68 -26.27
CA GLY A 271 20.50 -4.35 -27.44
C GLY A 271 22.01 -4.61 -27.31
N ALA A 272 22.76 -3.65 -26.80
CA ALA A 272 24.19 -3.78 -26.59
C ALA A 272 24.54 -4.85 -25.55
N LEU A 273 23.79 -4.92 -24.42
CA LEU A 273 23.94 -5.98 -23.43
C LEU A 273 23.64 -7.36 -23.98
N ALA A 274 22.59 -7.50 -24.78
CA ALA A 274 22.21 -8.76 -25.41
C ALA A 274 23.21 -9.23 -26.47
N ALA A 275 23.94 -8.30 -27.09
CA ALA A 275 24.94 -8.60 -28.13
C ALA A 275 26.30 -9.05 -27.56
N ASP A 276 26.61 -8.75 -26.30
CA ASP A 276 27.89 -9.14 -25.67
C ASP A 276 27.72 -10.40 -24.80
N PRO A 277 28.17 -11.58 -25.27
CA PRO A 277 28.00 -12.83 -24.53
C PRO A 277 28.81 -12.91 -23.22
N ARG A 278 29.74 -11.98 -23.02
CA ARG A 278 30.52 -11.86 -21.75
C ARG A 278 29.70 -11.25 -20.63
N LEU A 279 28.68 -10.46 -21.01
CA LEU A 279 27.80 -9.75 -20.10
C LEU A 279 26.46 -10.53 -20.00
N LYS A 280 26.37 -11.44 -19.04
CA LYS A 280 25.10 -12.12 -18.71
C LYS A 280 24.32 -11.25 -17.73
N LEU A 281 23.87 -10.09 -18.19
CA LEU A 281 23.25 -9.04 -17.40
C LEU A 281 21.88 -8.69 -17.98
N ASP A 282 20.95 -8.29 -17.12
CA ASP A 282 19.64 -7.76 -17.47
C ASP A 282 19.57 -6.27 -17.11
N VAL A 283 18.82 -5.51 -17.89
CA VAL A 283 18.60 -4.08 -17.66
C VAL A 283 17.11 -3.77 -17.60
N GLN A 284 16.76 -2.92 -16.66
CA GLN A 284 15.41 -2.35 -16.49
C GLN A 284 15.56 -0.85 -16.24
N THR A 285 14.52 -0.04 -16.55
CA THR A 285 14.50 1.33 -16.03
C THR A 285 14.44 1.27 -14.52
N THR A 286 14.98 2.27 -13.82
CA THR A 286 14.90 2.28 -12.34
C THR A 286 13.45 2.40 -11.90
N HIS A 287 12.60 3.11 -12.64
CA HIS A 287 11.15 3.16 -12.42
C HIS A 287 10.50 1.77 -12.50
N ASP A 288 10.75 1.00 -13.58
CA ASP A 288 10.20 -0.36 -13.73
C ASP A 288 10.70 -1.31 -12.65
N TYR A 289 11.96 -1.20 -12.27
CA TYR A 289 12.56 -2.03 -11.22
C TYR A 289 11.83 -1.86 -9.88
N TYR A 290 11.67 -0.62 -9.41
CA TYR A 290 10.98 -0.35 -8.15
C TYR A 290 9.47 -0.64 -8.25
N ALA A 291 8.84 -0.36 -9.39
CA ALA A 291 7.44 -0.70 -9.63
C ALA A 291 7.19 -2.22 -9.49
N LYS A 292 8.04 -3.04 -10.10
CA LYS A 292 7.93 -4.51 -10.00
C LYS A 292 8.16 -5.04 -8.58
N GLN A 293 9.10 -4.46 -7.83
CA GLN A 293 9.28 -4.83 -6.43
C GLN A 293 8.03 -4.58 -5.59
N SER A 294 7.27 -3.50 -5.91
CA SER A 294 6.03 -3.18 -5.22
C SER A 294 4.89 -4.14 -5.54
N GLU A 295 4.85 -4.69 -6.75
CA GLU A 295 3.72 -5.51 -7.24
C GLU A 295 3.49 -6.75 -6.36
N GLY A 296 4.55 -7.46 -6.00
CA GLY A 296 4.47 -8.67 -5.18
C GLY A 296 3.85 -8.41 -3.81
N LEU A 297 4.37 -7.44 -3.09
CA LEU A 297 3.88 -7.04 -1.76
C LEU A 297 2.47 -6.44 -1.83
N THR A 298 2.23 -5.54 -2.78
CA THR A 298 0.91 -4.93 -2.98
C THR A 298 -0.16 -5.98 -3.30
N LYS A 299 0.16 -6.95 -4.17
CA LYS A 299 -0.73 -8.06 -4.48
C LYS A 299 -1.05 -8.90 -3.25
N LEU A 300 -0.04 -9.21 -2.43
CA LEU A 300 -0.21 -9.95 -1.19
C LEU A 300 -1.08 -9.17 -0.19
N ILE A 301 -0.82 -7.88 0.02
CA ILE A 301 -1.64 -7.01 0.88
C ILE A 301 -3.08 -6.93 0.37
N LYS A 302 -3.29 -6.78 -0.94
CA LYS A 302 -4.64 -6.77 -1.55
C LYS A 302 -5.36 -8.09 -1.35
N ILE A 303 -4.69 -9.23 -1.54
CA ILE A 303 -5.29 -10.55 -1.32
C ILE A 303 -5.68 -10.72 0.15
N LEU A 304 -4.75 -10.47 1.08
CA LEU A 304 -5.01 -10.58 2.51
C LEU A 304 -6.13 -9.62 2.95
N GLY A 305 -6.08 -8.37 2.49
CA GLY A 305 -7.12 -7.38 2.77
C GLY A 305 -8.49 -7.81 2.26
N THR A 306 -8.57 -8.38 1.05
CA THR A 306 -9.81 -8.88 0.48
C THR A 306 -10.35 -10.08 1.26
N VAL A 307 -9.49 -11.03 1.62
CA VAL A 307 -9.88 -12.22 2.40
C VAL A 307 -10.39 -11.81 3.79
N ILE A 308 -9.62 -11.02 4.52
CA ILE A 308 -9.99 -10.54 5.86
C ILE A 308 -11.27 -9.70 5.78
N GLY A 309 -11.34 -8.76 4.83
CA GLY A 309 -12.51 -7.91 4.60
C GLY A 309 -13.77 -8.72 4.29
N THR A 310 -13.63 -9.78 3.49
CA THR A 310 -14.75 -10.68 3.17
C THR A 310 -15.23 -11.44 4.41
N ILE A 311 -14.33 -12.00 5.21
CA ILE A 311 -14.68 -12.71 6.46
C ILE A 311 -15.37 -11.74 7.42
N MET A 312 -14.84 -10.53 7.60
CA MET A 312 -15.42 -9.51 8.46
C MET A 312 -16.80 -9.05 7.93
N ALA A 313 -16.95 -8.89 6.61
CA ALA A 313 -18.23 -8.51 5.99
C ALA A 313 -19.30 -9.58 6.24
N ILE A 314 -18.95 -10.85 6.10
CA ILE A 314 -19.84 -11.98 6.43
C ILE A 314 -20.24 -11.93 7.91
N GLY A 315 -19.28 -11.74 8.82
CA GLY A 315 -19.55 -11.57 10.25
C GLY A 315 -20.48 -10.41 10.56
N ALA A 316 -20.26 -9.25 9.90
CA ALA A 316 -21.11 -8.07 10.04
C ALA A 316 -22.54 -8.32 9.55
N VAL A 317 -22.72 -9.05 8.45
CA VAL A 317 -24.05 -9.45 7.94
C VAL A 317 -24.78 -10.32 8.96
N PHE A 318 -24.11 -11.34 9.53
CA PHE A 318 -24.72 -12.18 10.58
C PHE A 318 -25.06 -11.37 11.85
N GLY A 319 -24.18 -10.46 12.27
CA GLY A 319 -24.43 -9.56 13.40
C GLY A 319 -25.65 -8.65 13.14
N ALA A 320 -25.71 -8.04 11.95
CA ALA A 320 -26.82 -7.20 11.54
C ALA A 320 -28.15 -7.99 11.47
N LEU A 321 -28.13 -9.18 10.90
CA LEU A 321 -29.31 -10.06 10.85
C LEU A 321 -29.82 -10.40 12.27
N ASN A 322 -28.94 -10.81 13.17
CA ASN A 322 -29.31 -11.14 14.54
C ASN A 322 -29.93 -9.94 15.27
N THR A 323 -29.31 -8.74 15.13
CA THR A 323 -29.84 -7.51 15.72
C THR A 323 -31.17 -7.10 15.11
N MET A 324 -31.34 -7.29 13.78
CA MET A 324 -32.59 -7.02 13.07
C MET A 324 -33.72 -7.96 13.50
N TYR A 325 -33.42 -9.27 13.70
CA TYR A 325 -34.40 -10.19 14.26
C TYR A 325 -34.86 -9.78 15.65
N ALA A 326 -33.92 -9.40 16.52
CA ALA A 326 -34.26 -8.90 17.86
C ALA A 326 -35.09 -7.59 17.82
N ALA A 327 -34.75 -6.66 16.93
CA ALA A 327 -35.49 -5.43 16.74
C ALA A 327 -36.92 -5.65 16.25
N VAL A 328 -37.12 -6.54 15.27
CA VAL A 328 -38.45 -6.91 14.75
C VAL A 328 -39.26 -7.63 15.81
N ALA A 329 -38.66 -8.57 16.56
CA ALA A 329 -39.33 -9.28 17.66
C ALA A 329 -39.79 -8.31 18.77
N GLY A 330 -38.96 -7.34 19.15
CA GLY A 330 -39.31 -6.32 20.13
C GLY A 330 -40.45 -5.37 19.68
N ARG A 331 -40.66 -5.26 18.36
CA ARG A 331 -41.73 -4.44 17.74
C ARG A 331 -42.97 -5.25 17.33
N ALA A 332 -43.09 -6.49 17.71
CA ALA A 332 -44.17 -7.35 17.23
C ALA A 332 -45.57 -6.74 17.49
N ARG A 333 -45.78 -6.08 18.63
CA ARG A 333 -47.06 -5.39 18.95
C ARG A 333 -47.27 -4.19 18.04
N GLU A 334 -46.28 -3.32 17.82
CA GLU A 334 -46.38 -2.16 16.93
C GLU A 334 -46.66 -2.59 15.49
N ILE A 335 -45.97 -3.63 15.02
CA ILE A 335 -46.16 -4.20 13.69
C ILE A 335 -47.60 -4.77 13.55
N ALA A 336 -48.09 -5.45 14.58
CA ALA A 336 -49.46 -5.98 14.63
C ALA A 336 -50.50 -4.83 14.56
N THR A 337 -50.28 -3.73 15.28
CA THR A 337 -51.13 -2.53 15.24
C THR A 337 -51.13 -1.88 13.84
N LEU A 338 -49.94 -1.73 13.24
CA LEU A 338 -49.82 -1.19 11.86
C LEU A 338 -50.57 -2.07 10.85
N ARG A 339 -50.48 -3.40 11.01
CA ARG A 339 -51.23 -4.35 10.16
C ARG A 339 -52.72 -4.26 10.36
N ALA A 340 -53.17 -4.07 11.59
CA ALA A 340 -54.58 -3.86 11.92
C ALA A 340 -55.14 -2.54 11.30
N LEU A 341 -54.27 -1.52 11.20
CA LEU A 341 -54.59 -0.23 10.52
C LEU A 341 -54.52 -0.33 8.98
N GLY A 342 -54.25 -1.52 8.42
CA GLY A 342 -54.29 -1.75 6.96
C GLY A 342 -52.92 -1.63 6.27
N PHE A 343 -51.81 -1.43 6.97
CA PHE A 343 -50.49 -1.45 6.37
C PHE A 343 -50.08 -2.87 5.95
N ARG A 344 -49.66 -3.04 4.69
CA ARG A 344 -49.23 -4.35 4.17
C ARG A 344 -47.82 -4.70 4.66
N GLY A 345 -47.43 -5.98 4.59
CA GLY A 345 -46.13 -6.44 5.07
C GLY A 345 -44.94 -5.82 4.33
N VAL A 346 -45.06 -5.59 3.02
CA VAL A 346 -43.96 -5.01 2.19
C VAL A 346 -43.47 -3.64 2.69
N PRO A 347 -44.35 -2.63 2.94
CA PRO A 347 -43.93 -1.34 3.50
C PRO A 347 -43.16 -1.48 4.82
N VAL A 348 -43.54 -2.40 5.70
CA VAL A 348 -42.87 -2.61 6.99
C VAL A 348 -41.47 -3.20 6.79
N VAL A 349 -41.34 -4.22 5.93
CA VAL A 349 -40.04 -4.85 5.64
C VAL A 349 -39.08 -3.82 5.02
N VAL A 350 -39.53 -3.07 4.02
CA VAL A 350 -38.70 -2.06 3.35
C VAL A 350 -38.32 -0.93 4.33
N ALA A 351 -39.20 -0.53 5.24
CA ALA A 351 -38.89 0.46 6.26
C ALA A 351 -37.78 0.00 7.20
N VAL A 352 -37.81 -1.26 7.65
CA VAL A 352 -36.74 -1.83 8.47
C VAL A 352 -35.41 -1.95 7.69
N MET A 353 -35.48 -2.28 6.39
CA MET A 353 -34.29 -2.30 5.53
C MET A 353 -33.69 -0.90 5.36
N LEU A 354 -34.50 0.14 5.19
CA LEU A 354 -34.02 1.52 5.11
C LEU A 354 -33.39 2.00 6.43
N GLU A 355 -33.96 1.61 7.57
CA GLU A 355 -33.40 1.90 8.90
C GLU A 355 -32.01 1.28 9.07
N THR A 356 -31.88 -0.01 8.72
CA THR A 356 -30.58 -0.70 8.78
C THR A 356 -29.58 -0.15 7.78
N MET A 357 -30.00 0.24 6.59
CA MET A 357 -29.16 0.85 5.58
C MET A 357 -28.61 2.22 6.04
N LEU A 358 -29.42 3.00 6.74
CA LEU A 358 -28.99 4.27 7.33
C LEU A 358 -27.94 4.05 8.41
N LEU A 359 -28.13 3.06 9.30
CA LEU A 359 -27.13 2.71 10.31
C LEU A 359 -25.82 2.18 9.67
N ALA A 360 -25.93 1.39 8.59
CA ALA A 360 -24.79 0.90 7.86
C ALA A 360 -24.00 2.05 7.18
N LEU A 361 -24.71 3.02 6.63
CA LEU A 361 -24.10 4.20 6.00
C LEU A 361 -23.38 5.06 7.05
N LEU A 362 -23.96 5.27 8.22
CA LEU A 362 -23.30 5.95 9.32
C LEU A 362 -22.05 5.19 9.79
N GLY A 363 -22.15 3.87 9.96
CA GLY A 363 -20.99 3.04 10.30
C GLY A 363 -19.88 3.12 9.26
N GLY A 364 -20.24 3.02 7.97
CA GLY A 364 -19.32 3.14 6.86
C GLY A 364 -18.59 4.49 6.80
N LEU A 365 -19.34 5.58 7.00
CA LEU A 365 -18.76 6.93 7.05
C LEU A 365 -17.81 7.11 8.24
N ILE A 366 -18.19 6.63 9.42
CA ILE A 366 -17.32 6.69 10.61
C ILE A 366 -16.06 5.86 10.38
N GLY A 367 -16.19 4.62 9.89
CA GLY A 367 -15.05 3.75 9.63
C GLY A 367 -14.11 4.32 8.57
N GLY A 368 -14.66 4.86 7.48
CA GLY A 368 -13.89 5.53 6.43
C GLY A 368 -13.19 6.79 6.93
N LEU A 369 -13.88 7.61 7.73
CA LEU A 369 -13.31 8.82 8.32
C LEU A 369 -12.17 8.50 9.29
N LEU A 370 -12.33 7.50 10.16
CA LEU A 370 -11.29 7.07 11.09
C LEU A 370 -10.05 6.57 10.34
N ALA A 371 -10.25 5.74 9.32
CA ALA A 371 -9.16 5.29 8.46
C ALA A 371 -8.47 6.46 7.77
N TRP A 372 -9.22 7.41 7.23
CA TRP A 372 -8.67 8.59 6.58
C TRP A 372 -7.84 9.45 7.54
N LEU A 373 -8.33 9.69 8.77
CA LEU A 373 -7.59 10.44 9.79
C LEU A 373 -6.25 9.78 10.18
N VAL A 374 -6.19 8.45 10.18
CA VAL A 374 -4.97 7.70 10.53
C VAL A 374 -3.95 7.69 9.39
N PHE A 375 -4.42 7.59 8.14
CA PHE A 375 -3.53 7.37 6.97
C PHE A 375 -3.29 8.63 6.13
N ASN A 376 -3.95 9.75 6.41
CA ASN A 376 -3.79 11.01 5.67
C ASN A 376 -2.98 12.05 6.45
N GLY A 377 -2.27 11.64 7.51
CA GLY A 377 -1.44 12.49 8.38
C GLY A 377 0.04 12.42 8.04
#